data_4d1c8fd209152446b69ee7e302b30b06
#
_entry.id   4d1c8fd209152446b69ee7e302b30b06
#
_cell.length_a   1.000
_cell.length_b   1.000
_cell.length_c   1.000
_cell.angle_alpha   90.00
_cell.angle_beta   90.00
_cell.angle_gamma   90.00
#
_symmetry.space_group_name_H-M   'P 1'
#
loop_
_entity.id
_entity.type
_entity.pdbx_description
1 polymer ?
#
loop_
_entity_poly.entity_id
_entity_poly.type
_entity_poly.pdbx_seq_one_letter_code
_entity_poly.pdbx_strand_id
1 'polypeptide(L)'
;MDLSVLPGLGPKRLQALKKSGLSSIPEVLYNIPRTWLDQTQISSIASLEVGKHVVLVGRITRGGLVKGRVSRYIAYFSDGTGEIQILYFQATHFWAKKITVGSRYVVIGTVAEFGNRFQIVHPEIQKIEDNVEYHGAIVPIYSISDACREAKMEQKFFRSLYTTLFKMFTAICHIAKA
;
A
#
# COMPACT_ATOMS: atom_id res chain seq x y z
N MET A 1 22.10 -17.95 -5.19
CA MET A 1 21.79 -16.80 -6.05
C MET A 1 21.80 -15.53 -5.22
N ASP A 2 22.51 -14.52 -5.67
CA ASP A 2 22.61 -13.24 -4.97
C ASP A 2 21.32 -12.41 -5.19
N LEU A 3 20.92 -11.64 -4.17
CA LEU A 3 19.77 -10.74 -4.24
C LEU A 3 19.95 -9.59 -5.24
N SER A 4 21.19 -9.30 -5.66
CA SER A 4 21.49 -8.23 -6.63
C SER A 4 20.85 -8.43 -8.00
N VAL A 5 20.45 -9.65 -8.34
CA VAL A 5 19.76 -9.97 -9.62
C VAL A 5 18.31 -9.50 -9.63
N LEU A 6 17.74 -9.14 -8.47
CA LEU A 6 16.35 -8.74 -8.36
C LEU A 6 16.18 -7.25 -8.73
N PRO A 7 15.23 -6.93 -9.62
CA PRO A 7 14.97 -5.55 -10.00
C PRO A 7 14.46 -4.73 -8.80
N GLY A 8 14.91 -3.47 -8.72
CA GLY A 8 14.52 -2.55 -7.65
C GLY A 8 15.34 -2.67 -6.35
N LEU A 9 16.34 -3.58 -6.30
CA LEU A 9 17.27 -3.72 -5.19
C LEU A 9 18.57 -2.98 -5.47
N GLY A 10 18.59 -1.68 -5.28
CA GLY A 10 19.85 -0.90 -5.28
C GLY A 10 20.67 -1.14 -4.00
N PRO A 11 21.94 -0.64 -3.97
CA PRO A 11 22.88 -0.92 -2.86
C PRO A 11 22.33 -0.64 -1.46
N LYS A 12 21.59 0.48 -1.29
CA LYS A 12 21.00 0.85 -0.01
C LYS A 12 19.95 -0.16 0.47
N ARG A 13 19.10 -0.66 -0.43
CA ARG A 13 18.07 -1.65 -0.11
C ARG A 13 18.67 -3.02 0.15
N LEU A 14 19.68 -3.43 -0.61
CA LEU A 14 20.44 -4.67 -0.36
C LEU A 14 21.08 -4.66 1.03
N GLN A 15 21.72 -3.55 1.42
CA GLN A 15 22.31 -3.42 2.74
C GLN A 15 21.24 -3.49 3.85
N ALA A 16 20.07 -2.87 3.64
CA ALA A 16 18.97 -2.92 4.60
C ALA A 16 18.41 -4.34 4.76
N LEU A 17 18.23 -5.09 3.68
CA LEU A 17 17.84 -6.50 3.73
C LEU A 17 18.84 -7.35 4.49
N LYS A 18 20.14 -7.21 4.18
CA LYS A 18 21.21 -7.92 4.89
C LYS A 18 21.22 -7.64 6.39
N LYS A 19 21.04 -6.37 6.79
CA LYS A 19 20.89 -6.00 8.22
C LYS A 19 19.66 -6.60 8.89
N SER A 20 18.65 -6.97 8.10
CA SER A 20 17.42 -7.60 8.58
C SER A 20 17.45 -9.13 8.54
N GLY A 21 18.63 -9.73 8.28
CA GLY A 21 18.79 -11.18 8.19
C GLY A 21 18.35 -11.78 6.85
N LEU A 22 18.11 -10.95 5.83
CA LEU A 22 17.68 -11.37 4.49
C LEU A 22 18.82 -11.13 3.51
N SER A 23 19.83 -12.01 3.52
CA SER A 23 21.07 -11.87 2.74
C SER A 23 21.06 -12.62 1.42
N SER A 24 20.16 -13.61 1.29
CA SER A 24 20.06 -14.52 0.15
C SER A 24 18.63 -14.72 -0.30
N ILE A 25 18.44 -15.21 -1.53
CA ILE A 25 17.11 -15.55 -2.06
C ILE A 25 16.37 -16.57 -1.20
N PRO A 26 16.99 -17.67 -0.72
CA PRO A 26 16.31 -18.58 0.20
C PRO A 26 15.80 -17.90 1.47
N GLU A 27 16.63 -17.07 2.12
CA GLU A 27 16.22 -16.35 3.33
C GLU A 27 15.04 -15.40 3.08
N VAL A 28 15.02 -14.73 1.93
CA VAL A 28 13.85 -13.93 1.52
C VAL A 28 12.62 -14.82 1.33
N LEU A 29 12.73 -15.95 0.65
CA LEU A 29 11.60 -16.88 0.41
C LEU A 29 11.06 -17.49 1.71
N TYR A 30 11.92 -17.75 2.70
CA TYR A 30 11.53 -18.26 4.01
C TYR A 30 11.07 -17.17 5.00
N ASN A 31 11.11 -15.90 4.60
CA ASN A 31 10.58 -14.82 5.43
C ASN A 31 9.05 -14.82 5.36
N ILE A 32 8.44 -15.59 6.25
CA ILE A 32 6.99 -15.81 6.33
C ILE A 32 6.28 -14.52 6.74
N PRO A 33 5.12 -14.19 6.14
CA PRO A 33 4.30 -13.06 6.59
C PRO A 33 3.92 -13.18 8.07
N ARG A 34 3.98 -12.08 8.79
CA ARG A 34 3.56 -12.00 10.19
C ARG A 34 2.06 -12.25 10.36
N THR A 35 1.27 -11.78 9.41
CA THR A 35 -0.18 -11.94 9.36
C THR A 35 -0.68 -11.75 7.93
N TRP A 36 -1.95 -12.03 7.73
CA TRP A 36 -2.65 -11.83 6.47
C TRP A 36 -3.75 -10.81 6.67
N LEU A 37 -3.87 -9.87 5.74
CA LEU A 37 -4.92 -8.87 5.73
C LEU A 37 -5.95 -9.26 4.67
N ASP A 38 -7.17 -9.49 5.12
CA ASP A 38 -8.30 -9.71 4.23
C ASP A 38 -8.81 -8.36 3.70
N GLN A 39 -8.66 -8.15 2.39
CA GLN A 39 -9.13 -6.97 1.68
C GLN A 39 -10.38 -7.27 0.82
N THR A 40 -10.99 -8.44 0.98
CA THR A 40 -12.22 -8.81 0.25
C THR A 40 -13.46 -8.15 0.83
N GLN A 41 -13.40 -7.79 2.11
CA GLN A 41 -14.51 -7.14 2.82
C GLN A 41 -14.48 -5.62 2.55
N ILE A 42 -15.33 -5.18 1.61
CA ILE A 42 -15.50 -3.76 1.32
C ILE A 42 -16.45 -3.17 2.38
N SER A 43 -15.98 -2.13 3.06
CA SER A 43 -16.77 -1.40 4.06
C SER A 43 -17.51 -0.23 3.43
N SER A 44 -18.65 0.15 4.03
CA SER A 44 -19.38 1.38 3.69
C SER A 44 -18.92 2.53 4.60
N ILE A 45 -18.81 3.74 4.05
CA ILE A 45 -18.48 4.93 4.82
C ILE A 45 -19.54 5.21 5.90
N ALA A 46 -20.80 4.91 5.64
CA ALA A 46 -21.89 5.08 6.60
C ALA A 46 -21.75 4.19 7.86
N SER A 47 -21.00 3.09 7.79
CA SER A 47 -20.80 2.12 8.88
C SER A 47 -19.41 2.12 9.48
N LEU A 48 -18.64 3.20 9.29
CA LEU A 48 -17.27 3.27 9.79
C LEU A 48 -17.22 3.40 11.31
N GLU A 49 -16.22 2.73 11.89
CA GLU A 49 -15.88 2.82 13.31
C GLU A 49 -14.42 3.26 13.46
N VAL A 50 -14.14 4.12 14.43
CA VAL A 50 -12.78 4.58 14.74
C VAL A 50 -11.91 3.40 15.18
N GLY A 51 -10.66 3.37 14.67
CA GLY A 51 -9.70 2.31 14.97
C GLY A 51 -9.82 1.06 14.08
N LYS A 52 -10.90 0.91 13.31
CA LYS A 52 -11.03 -0.21 12.37
C LYS A 52 -10.17 -0.02 11.15
N HIS A 53 -9.56 -1.09 10.69
CA HIS A 53 -8.87 -1.14 9.40
C HIS A 53 -9.87 -1.52 8.33
N VAL A 54 -10.03 -0.69 7.31
CA VAL A 54 -11.11 -0.79 6.33
C VAL A 54 -10.60 -0.76 4.90
N VAL A 55 -11.38 -1.34 4.02
CA VAL A 55 -11.24 -1.25 2.56
C VAL A 55 -12.46 -0.50 2.02
N LEU A 56 -12.22 0.63 1.39
CA LEU A 56 -13.26 1.47 0.80
C LEU A 56 -13.09 1.52 -0.71
N VAL A 57 -14.19 1.46 -1.44
CA VAL A 57 -14.23 1.61 -2.89
C VAL A 57 -15.13 2.78 -3.24
N GLY A 58 -14.61 3.78 -3.93
CA GLY A 58 -15.37 4.99 -4.23
C GLY A 58 -14.60 5.97 -5.09
N ARG A 59 -15.00 7.25 -5.07
CA ARG A 59 -14.42 8.31 -5.89
C ARG A 59 -13.86 9.44 -5.04
N ILE A 60 -12.80 10.07 -5.55
CA ILE A 60 -12.33 11.34 -5.01
C ILE A 60 -13.25 12.44 -5.53
N THR A 61 -13.95 13.11 -4.63
CA THR A 61 -14.89 14.22 -4.94
C THR A 61 -14.17 15.55 -5.07
N ARG A 62 -13.16 15.78 -4.24
CA ARG A 62 -12.32 16.99 -4.24
C ARG A 62 -10.99 16.70 -3.55
N GLY A 63 -9.99 17.52 -3.82
CA GLY A 63 -8.69 17.41 -3.15
C GLY A 63 -7.81 18.62 -3.41
N GLY A 64 -6.86 18.87 -2.52
CA GLY A 64 -5.96 19.99 -2.63
C GLY A 64 -4.87 20.03 -1.58
N LEU A 65 -3.89 20.88 -1.83
CA LEU A 65 -2.81 21.19 -0.89
C LEU A 65 -3.30 22.25 0.10
N VAL A 66 -3.19 21.95 1.37
CA VAL A 66 -3.45 22.88 2.46
C VAL A 66 -2.13 23.30 3.06
N LYS A 67 -1.81 24.59 2.93
CA LYS A 67 -0.64 25.22 3.53
C LYS A 67 -0.98 25.62 4.97
N GLY A 68 -0.08 25.36 5.90
CA GLY A 68 -0.20 25.69 7.31
C GLY A 68 1.12 25.41 8.02
N ARG A 69 1.12 25.36 9.35
CA ARG A 69 2.31 24.99 10.13
C ARG A 69 2.93 23.67 9.66
N VAL A 70 2.09 22.74 9.24
CA VAL A 70 2.48 21.51 8.53
C VAL A 70 1.67 21.46 7.24
N SER A 71 2.36 21.48 6.10
CA SER A 71 1.70 21.34 4.80
C SER A 71 1.16 19.93 4.65
N ARG A 72 -0.07 19.81 4.17
CA ARG A 72 -0.73 18.51 3.96
C ARG A 72 -1.51 18.49 2.65
N TYR A 73 -1.66 17.32 2.06
CA TYR A 73 -2.62 17.09 1.00
C TYR A 73 -3.87 16.45 1.61
N ILE A 74 -5.03 17.01 1.32
CA ILE A 74 -6.33 16.51 1.75
C ILE A 74 -7.11 16.13 0.52
N ALA A 75 -7.64 14.91 0.47
CA ALA A 75 -8.64 14.50 -0.49
C ALA A 75 -9.93 14.08 0.24
N TYR A 76 -11.04 14.29 -0.41
CA TYR A 76 -12.35 13.84 0.05
C TYR A 76 -12.78 12.68 -0.81
N PHE A 77 -13.18 11.61 -0.17
CA PHE A 77 -13.51 10.34 -0.80
C PHE A 77 -14.92 9.95 -0.43
N SER A 78 -15.71 9.55 -1.42
CA SER A 78 -17.10 9.13 -1.25
C SER A 78 -17.36 7.81 -1.96
N ASP A 79 -18.12 6.94 -1.30
CA ASP A 79 -18.65 5.70 -1.84
C ASP A 79 -20.15 5.81 -2.19
N GLY A 80 -20.74 7.01 -2.05
CA GLY A 80 -22.15 7.26 -2.22
C GLY A 80 -22.97 7.14 -0.93
N THR A 81 -22.47 6.51 0.12
CA THR A 81 -23.11 6.40 1.44
C THR A 81 -22.65 7.47 2.42
N GLY A 82 -21.47 8.06 2.16
CA GLY A 82 -20.88 9.10 2.98
C GLY A 82 -19.63 9.71 2.34
N GLU A 83 -18.96 10.56 3.10
CA GLU A 83 -17.70 11.18 2.69
C GLU A 83 -16.69 11.09 3.84
N ILE A 84 -15.44 10.71 3.52
CA ILE A 84 -14.32 10.63 4.47
C ILE A 84 -13.12 11.43 3.96
N GLN A 85 -12.30 11.95 4.87
CA GLN A 85 -11.08 12.65 4.52
C GLN A 85 -9.90 11.70 4.42
N ILE A 86 -9.08 11.88 3.39
CA ILE A 86 -7.80 11.20 3.19
C ILE A 86 -6.70 12.23 3.34
N LEU A 87 -5.74 11.99 4.24
CA LEU A 87 -4.68 12.94 4.57
C LEU A 87 -3.29 12.35 4.30
N TYR A 88 -2.46 13.19 3.66
CA TYR A 88 -1.04 12.91 3.51
C TYR A 88 -0.23 14.11 4.00
N PHE A 89 0.61 13.88 5.03
CA PHE A 89 1.52 14.89 5.60
C PHE A 89 2.90 14.85 4.94
N GLN A 90 3.23 13.77 4.24
CA GLN A 90 4.49 13.59 3.53
C GLN A 90 4.26 13.50 2.04
N ALA A 91 5.27 13.90 1.24
CA ALA A 91 5.21 13.87 -0.22
C ALA A 91 3.94 14.51 -0.81
N THR A 92 3.47 15.62 -0.22
CA THR A 92 2.18 16.24 -0.51
C THR A 92 2.02 16.63 -1.98
N HIS A 93 3.08 17.16 -2.62
CA HIS A 93 3.08 17.47 -4.06
C HIS A 93 3.00 16.22 -4.95
N PHE A 94 3.58 15.11 -4.52
CA PHE A 94 3.46 13.84 -5.24
C PHE A 94 2.00 13.37 -5.23
N TRP A 95 1.35 13.42 -4.08
CA TRP A 95 -0.05 13.01 -3.95
C TRP A 95 -0.99 13.94 -4.72
N ALA A 96 -0.73 15.24 -4.71
CA ALA A 96 -1.49 16.22 -5.49
C ALA A 96 -1.43 15.97 -7.01
N LYS A 97 -0.33 15.41 -7.51
CA LYS A 97 -0.20 15.00 -8.93
C LYS A 97 -0.77 13.62 -9.21
N LYS A 98 -0.70 12.71 -8.24
CA LYS A 98 -1.09 11.31 -8.42
C LYS A 98 -2.60 11.09 -8.28
N ILE A 99 -3.26 11.82 -7.37
CA ILE A 99 -4.68 11.67 -7.09
C ILE A 99 -5.47 12.59 -8.04
N THR A 100 -6.32 11.97 -8.86
CA THR A 100 -7.17 12.67 -9.84
C THR A 100 -8.59 12.74 -9.31
N VAL A 101 -9.14 13.94 -9.19
CA VAL A 101 -10.53 14.17 -8.81
C VAL A 101 -11.48 13.53 -9.84
N GLY A 102 -12.58 12.96 -9.38
CA GLY A 102 -13.56 12.25 -10.20
C GLY A 102 -13.20 10.79 -10.50
N SER A 103 -11.94 10.40 -10.38
CA SER A 103 -11.53 9.00 -10.61
C SER A 103 -11.90 8.10 -9.44
N ARG A 104 -12.08 6.81 -9.77
CA ARG A 104 -12.41 5.75 -8.82
C ARG A 104 -11.14 5.16 -8.21
N TYR A 105 -11.20 4.88 -6.91
CA TYR A 105 -10.08 4.34 -6.14
C TYR A 105 -10.54 3.29 -5.14
N VAL A 106 -9.61 2.40 -4.80
CA VAL A 106 -9.64 1.61 -3.57
C VAL A 106 -8.76 2.33 -2.55
N VAL A 107 -9.28 2.51 -1.36
CA VAL A 107 -8.60 3.15 -0.22
C VAL A 107 -8.55 2.17 0.93
N ILE A 108 -7.36 1.90 1.46
CA ILE A 108 -7.15 0.92 2.52
C ILE A 108 -6.39 1.61 3.66
N GLY A 109 -6.94 1.53 4.86
CA GLY A 109 -6.30 2.16 6.01
C GLY A 109 -7.13 2.09 7.27
N THR A 110 -6.60 2.66 8.35
CA THR A 110 -7.27 2.69 9.64
C THR A 110 -8.04 3.98 9.80
N VAL A 111 -9.30 3.86 10.17
CA VAL A 111 -10.18 5.00 10.43
C VAL A 111 -9.74 5.71 11.70
N ALA A 112 -9.53 7.00 11.61
CA ALA A 112 -9.31 7.90 12.73
C ALA A 112 -10.40 8.98 12.75
N GLU A 113 -10.54 9.65 13.86
CA GLU A 113 -11.45 10.79 14.02
C GLU A 113 -10.65 12.05 14.39
N PHE A 114 -11.00 13.15 13.75
CA PHE A 114 -10.49 14.46 14.12
C PHE A 114 -11.58 15.53 13.94
N GLY A 115 -11.92 16.23 15.03
CA GLY A 115 -12.91 17.29 15.00
C GLY A 115 -14.27 16.82 14.49
N ASN A 116 -14.77 15.69 14.98
CA ASN A 116 -16.06 15.08 14.62
C ASN A 116 -16.17 14.68 13.13
N ARG A 117 -15.02 14.37 12.50
CA ARG A 117 -14.97 13.88 11.11
C ARG A 117 -14.07 12.66 11.02
N PHE A 118 -14.53 11.66 10.30
CA PHE A 118 -13.70 10.50 9.97
C PHE A 118 -12.64 10.85 8.96
N GLN A 119 -11.45 10.32 9.19
CA GLN A 119 -10.30 10.48 8.31
C GLN A 119 -9.46 9.22 8.26
N ILE A 120 -8.70 9.05 7.18
CA ILE A 120 -7.65 8.05 7.09
C ILE A 120 -6.34 8.76 6.77
N VAL A 121 -5.35 8.56 7.63
CA VAL A 121 -4.03 9.20 7.50
C VAL A 121 -3.08 8.23 6.80
N HIS A 122 -2.45 8.70 5.74
CA HIS A 122 -1.52 7.92 4.92
C HIS A 122 -2.07 6.55 4.46
N PRO A 123 -3.31 6.48 3.91
CA PRO A 123 -3.84 5.21 3.42
C PRO A 123 -3.03 4.68 2.23
N GLU A 124 -3.12 3.38 2.03
CA GLU A 124 -2.80 2.80 0.72
C GLU A 124 -3.93 3.16 -0.24
N ILE A 125 -3.58 3.73 -1.41
CA ILE A 125 -4.56 4.13 -2.43
C ILE A 125 -4.16 3.58 -3.80
N GLN A 126 -5.12 2.97 -4.47
CA GLN A 126 -4.96 2.41 -5.81
C GLN A 126 -6.08 2.90 -6.72
N LYS A 127 -5.71 3.50 -7.86
CA LYS A 127 -6.67 3.86 -8.90
C LYS A 127 -7.20 2.59 -9.56
N ILE A 128 -8.50 2.53 -9.76
CA ILE A 128 -9.19 1.47 -10.51
C ILE A 128 -10.00 2.07 -11.64
N GLU A 129 -10.22 1.31 -12.70
CA GLU A 129 -11.07 1.71 -13.81
C GLU A 129 -12.54 1.62 -13.41
N ASP A 130 -13.38 2.43 -14.03
CA ASP A 130 -14.80 2.54 -13.66
C ASP A 130 -15.59 1.25 -13.94
N ASN A 131 -15.19 0.50 -14.95
CA ASN A 131 -15.78 -0.74 -15.41
C ASN A 131 -15.20 -2.00 -14.72
N VAL A 132 -14.24 -1.84 -13.81
CA VAL A 132 -13.61 -2.96 -13.11
C VAL A 132 -14.23 -3.10 -11.72
N GLU A 133 -14.81 -4.28 -11.45
CA GLU A 133 -15.25 -4.62 -10.11
C GLU A 133 -14.04 -4.97 -9.23
N TYR A 134 -13.99 -4.42 -8.03
CA TYR A 134 -12.95 -4.73 -7.07
C TYR A 134 -13.40 -5.89 -6.18
N HIS A 135 -12.72 -7.01 -6.30
CA HIS A 135 -13.01 -8.21 -5.51
C HIS A 135 -12.13 -8.36 -4.26
N GLY A 136 -11.15 -7.46 -4.12
CA GLY A 136 -10.17 -7.55 -3.04
C GLY A 136 -9.21 -8.73 -3.18
N ALA A 137 -8.37 -8.90 -2.18
CA ALA A 137 -7.46 -10.02 -2.05
C ALA A 137 -7.05 -10.22 -0.60
N ILE A 138 -6.65 -11.43 -0.24
CA ILE A 138 -5.93 -11.66 1.01
C ILE A 138 -4.46 -11.35 0.74
N VAL A 139 -3.92 -10.34 1.42
CA VAL A 139 -2.56 -9.87 1.19
C VAL A 139 -1.65 -10.13 2.38
N PRO A 140 -0.39 -10.53 2.15
CA PRO A 140 0.57 -10.76 3.21
C PRO A 140 1.06 -9.45 3.82
N ILE A 141 1.23 -9.45 5.14
CA ILE A 141 1.84 -8.38 5.91
C ILE A 141 3.16 -8.91 6.50
N TYR A 142 4.25 -8.31 6.08
CA TYR A 142 5.61 -8.68 6.50
C TYR A 142 6.09 -7.85 7.69
N SER A 143 6.96 -8.44 8.51
CA SER A 143 7.72 -7.68 9.50
C SER A 143 8.73 -6.78 8.80
N ILE A 144 8.69 -5.48 9.06
CA ILE A 144 9.59 -4.50 8.45
C ILE A 144 10.50 -3.95 9.54
N SER A 145 11.79 -4.21 9.42
CA SER A 145 12.82 -3.67 10.32
C SER A 145 13.01 -2.16 10.12
N ASP A 146 13.61 -1.50 11.09
CA ASP A 146 13.90 -0.06 10.99
C ASP A 146 14.86 0.24 9.84
N ALA A 147 15.86 -0.61 9.58
CA ALA A 147 16.74 -0.49 8.43
C ALA A 147 15.98 -0.51 7.09
N CYS A 148 14.95 -1.36 6.97
CA CYS A 148 14.10 -1.41 5.80
C CYS A 148 13.23 -0.17 5.68
N ARG A 149 12.67 0.35 6.78
CA ARG A 149 11.90 1.60 6.79
C ARG A 149 12.74 2.80 6.35
N GLU A 150 13.96 2.93 6.85
CA GLU A 150 14.92 3.97 6.44
C GLU A 150 15.29 3.89 4.95
N ALA A 151 15.32 2.67 4.39
CA ALA A 151 15.52 2.42 2.96
C ALA A 151 14.23 2.57 2.13
N LYS A 152 13.12 3.05 2.73
CA LYS A 152 11.80 3.22 2.12
C LYS A 152 11.26 1.91 1.53
N MET A 153 11.46 0.81 2.24
CA MET A 153 10.92 -0.50 1.90
C MET A 153 9.72 -0.78 2.79
N GLU A 154 8.53 -0.48 2.27
CA GLU A 154 7.24 -0.67 2.92
C GLU A 154 6.58 -1.97 2.44
N GLN A 155 5.38 -2.29 2.94
CA GLN A 155 4.62 -3.51 2.59
C GLN A 155 4.48 -3.71 1.08
N LYS A 156 4.19 -2.63 0.35
CA LYS A 156 4.08 -2.67 -1.12
C LYS A 156 5.36 -3.13 -1.80
N PHE A 157 6.52 -2.70 -1.28
CA PHE A 157 7.81 -3.14 -1.81
C PHE A 157 8.01 -4.64 -1.59
N PHE A 158 7.74 -5.15 -0.40
CA PHE A 158 7.87 -6.60 -0.11
C PHE A 158 6.92 -7.41 -0.98
N ARG A 159 5.65 -7.04 -1.09
CA ARG A 159 4.70 -7.71 -1.99
C ARG A 159 5.19 -7.75 -3.45
N SER A 160 5.73 -6.63 -3.96
CA SER A 160 6.30 -6.56 -5.31
C SER A 160 7.54 -7.45 -5.45
N LEU A 161 8.41 -7.48 -4.45
CA LEU A 161 9.61 -8.32 -4.42
C LEU A 161 9.25 -9.81 -4.51
N TYR A 162 8.31 -10.27 -3.70
CA TYR A 162 7.83 -11.66 -3.75
C TYR A 162 7.14 -12.01 -5.07
N THR A 163 6.30 -11.12 -5.60
CA THR A 163 5.68 -11.34 -6.92
C THR A 163 6.74 -11.52 -8.00
N THR A 164 7.80 -10.73 -7.97
CA THR A 164 8.91 -10.83 -8.93
C THR A 164 9.68 -12.14 -8.75
N LEU A 165 9.98 -12.52 -7.51
CA LEU A 165 10.63 -13.80 -7.19
C LEU A 165 9.82 -14.99 -7.71
N PHE A 166 8.53 -15.05 -7.40
CA PHE A 166 7.68 -16.15 -7.85
C PHE A 166 7.60 -16.23 -9.37
N LYS A 167 7.48 -15.10 -10.07
CA LYS A 167 7.52 -15.08 -11.55
C LYS A 167 8.83 -15.64 -12.10
N MET A 168 9.96 -15.27 -11.52
CA MET A 168 11.27 -15.80 -11.92
C MET A 168 11.37 -17.32 -11.71
N PHE A 169 10.92 -17.82 -10.57
CA PHE A 169 10.92 -19.27 -10.29
C PHE A 169 9.96 -20.04 -11.21
N THR A 170 8.77 -19.52 -11.48
CA THR A 170 7.82 -20.15 -12.39
C THR A 170 8.40 -20.25 -13.80
N ALA A 171 9.06 -19.20 -14.29
CA ALA A 171 9.75 -19.21 -15.58
C ALA A 171 10.85 -20.28 -15.65
N ILE A 172 11.67 -20.39 -14.60
CA ILE A 172 12.75 -21.40 -14.52
C ILE A 172 12.15 -22.83 -14.51
N CYS A 173 11.08 -23.07 -13.76
CA CYS A 173 10.42 -24.36 -13.73
C CYS A 173 9.80 -24.76 -15.07
N HIS A 174 9.32 -23.84 -15.88
CA HIS A 174 8.84 -24.13 -17.23
C HIS A 174 9.97 -24.49 -18.19
N ILE A 175 11.12 -23.83 -18.10
CA ILE A 175 12.30 -24.15 -18.93
C ILE A 175 12.90 -25.52 -18.56
N ALA A 176 12.85 -25.90 -17.28
CA ALA A 176 13.39 -27.20 -16.82
C ALA A 176 12.51 -28.41 -17.19
N LYS A 177 11.30 -28.18 -17.69
CA LYS A 177 10.35 -29.25 -18.13
C LYS A 177 10.26 -29.38 -19.65
N ALA A 178 10.96 -28.53 -20.41
CA ALA A 178 11.07 -28.61 -21.88
C ALA A 178 12.40 -29.24 -22.28
#